data_d830df6bc4ce515c4b570ed704f7f752
#
_entry.id   d830df6bc4ce515c4b570ed704f7f752
#
_cell.length_a   1.000
_cell.length_b   1.000
_cell.length_c   1.000
_cell.angle_alpha   90.00
_cell.angle_beta   90.00
_cell.angle_gamma   90.00
#
_symmetry.space_group_name_H-M   'P 1'
#
loop_
_entity.id
_entity.type
_entity.pdbx_description
1 polymer ?
#
loop_
_entity_poly.entity_id
_entity_poly.type
_entity_poly.pdbx_seq_one_letter_code
_entity_poly.pdbx_strand_id
1 'polypeptide(L)'
;PAGANCMQVSIEAGKATTLASVNTIADGTAVKTPGSKIFPYIRKNLDDIITVTDDELVVSFLDMVENHKMVVENSGLLTVAALKHLNVKGKRVVSILSGGNMDVITMSSVVQQGLIFRDRIFTVSVLLPDKPGELAKVADRLAKEQGNVIKLEHNQFVSTNRNAAVELRITLECFGTDHKNQILKA
;
A
#
# COMPACT_ATOMS: atom_id res chain seq x y z
N PRO A 1 -10.56 7.34 7.53
CA PRO A 1 -10.18 6.84 6.21
C PRO A 1 -11.17 7.24 5.13
N ALA A 2 -10.74 7.35 3.86
CA ALA A 2 -11.61 7.71 2.74
C ALA A 2 -12.74 6.71 2.54
N GLY A 3 -12.46 5.41 2.74
CA GLY A 3 -13.46 4.34 2.61
C GLY A 3 -14.46 4.23 3.78
N ALA A 4 -14.35 5.06 4.82
CA ALA A 4 -15.29 5.13 5.95
C ALA A 4 -15.38 6.55 6.52
N ASN A 5 -15.74 7.50 5.68
CA ASN A 5 -15.72 8.94 5.96
C ASN A 5 -17.04 9.48 6.56
N CYS A 6 -17.79 8.66 7.32
CA CYS A 6 -19.09 9.04 7.85
C CYS A 6 -19.07 10.34 8.67
N MET A 7 -17.96 10.63 9.37
CA MET A 7 -17.82 11.84 10.15
C MET A 7 -17.73 13.08 9.24
N GLN A 8 -16.95 13.03 8.17
CA GLN A 8 -16.86 14.11 7.19
C GLN A 8 -18.22 14.42 6.57
N VAL A 9 -18.88 13.39 6.00
CA VAL A 9 -20.23 13.52 5.40
C VAL A 9 -21.24 14.07 6.40
N SER A 10 -21.16 13.67 7.68
CA SER A 10 -22.05 14.15 8.72
C SER A 10 -21.81 15.61 9.09
N ILE A 11 -20.57 16.07 9.11
CA ILE A 11 -20.22 17.48 9.36
C ILE A 11 -20.72 18.36 8.21
N GLU A 12 -20.50 17.95 6.96
CA GLU A 12 -21.00 18.66 5.77
C GLU A 12 -22.53 18.72 5.75
N ALA A 13 -23.19 17.62 6.12
CA ALA A 13 -24.67 17.56 6.20
C ALA A 13 -25.25 18.27 7.44
N GLY A 14 -24.42 18.64 8.43
CA GLY A 14 -24.86 19.25 9.69
C GLY A 14 -25.60 18.29 10.64
N LYS A 15 -25.67 16.99 10.34
CA LYS A 15 -26.35 15.93 11.12
C LYS A 15 -25.65 14.59 10.96
N ALA A 16 -25.77 13.71 11.95
CA ALA A 16 -25.26 12.34 11.84
C ALA A 16 -25.90 11.65 10.64
N THR A 17 -25.07 11.23 9.69
CA THR A 17 -25.47 10.63 8.41
C THR A 17 -24.86 9.23 8.32
N THR A 18 -25.64 8.27 7.83
CA THR A 18 -25.23 6.89 7.64
C THR A 18 -24.72 6.67 6.22
N LEU A 19 -23.52 6.10 6.08
CA LEU A 19 -22.98 5.67 4.79
C LEU A 19 -23.68 4.39 4.29
N ALA A 20 -23.82 4.26 2.99
CA ALA A 20 -24.36 3.04 2.37
C ALA A 20 -23.44 1.83 2.61
N SER A 21 -22.11 2.04 2.50
CA SER A 21 -21.10 1.01 2.73
C SER A 21 -19.85 1.61 3.36
N VAL A 22 -19.00 0.76 3.94
CA VAL A 22 -17.64 1.08 4.36
C VAL A 22 -16.69 0.03 3.80
N ASN A 23 -15.53 0.47 3.34
CA ASN A 23 -14.46 -0.38 2.85
C ASN A 23 -13.12 0.29 3.13
N THR A 24 -12.38 -0.20 4.11
CA THR A 24 -11.07 0.32 4.51
C THR A 24 -10.31 -0.71 5.33
N ILE A 25 -8.99 -0.69 5.24
CA ILE A 25 -8.09 -1.47 6.12
C ILE A 25 -8.01 -0.91 7.54
N ALA A 26 -8.48 0.32 7.78
CA ALA A 26 -8.56 0.95 9.10
C ALA A 26 -9.82 0.50 9.84
N ASP A 27 -9.87 -0.79 10.22
CA ASP A 27 -11.01 -1.48 10.80
C ASP A 27 -11.53 -0.84 12.10
N GLY A 28 -10.64 -0.37 12.98
CA GLY A 28 -11.00 0.34 14.22
C GLY A 28 -11.79 1.63 13.99
N THR A 29 -11.78 2.18 12.77
CA THR A 29 -12.55 3.37 12.37
C THR A 29 -13.58 3.11 11.28
N ALA A 30 -13.79 1.84 10.90
CA ALA A 30 -14.71 1.41 9.85
C ALA A 30 -16.17 1.43 10.29
N VAL A 31 -16.71 2.60 10.66
CA VAL A 31 -18.08 2.78 11.11
C VAL A 31 -18.92 3.51 10.06
N LYS A 32 -20.18 3.06 9.91
CA LYS A 32 -21.12 3.64 8.95
C LYS A 32 -21.75 4.96 9.42
N THR A 33 -21.90 5.13 10.74
CA THR A 33 -22.64 6.25 11.31
C THR A 33 -21.89 6.79 12.51
N PRO A 34 -21.68 8.11 12.64
CA PRO A 34 -21.12 8.70 13.85
C PRO A 34 -22.02 8.44 15.05
N GLY A 35 -21.42 8.22 16.22
CA GLY A 35 -22.18 8.10 17.46
C GLY A 35 -22.98 9.37 17.76
N SER A 36 -24.27 9.25 18.01
CA SER A 36 -25.16 10.39 18.23
C SER A 36 -24.77 11.28 19.41
N LYS A 37 -24.19 10.68 20.45
CA LYS A 37 -23.70 11.42 21.63
C LYS A 37 -22.42 12.19 21.38
N ILE A 38 -21.48 11.64 20.58
CA ILE A 38 -20.17 12.24 20.35
C ILE A 38 -20.18 13.27 19.21
N PHE A 39 -21.04 13.09 18.21
CA PHE A 39 -21.11 13.96 17.04
C PHE A 39 -21.24 15.46 17.36
N PRO A 40 -22.14 15.91 18.29
CA PRO A 40 -22.24 17.33 18.65
C PRO A 40 -20.94 17.92 19.22
N TYR A 41 -20.19 17.12 20.00
CA TYR A 41 -18.90 17.57 20.57
C TYR A 41 -17.83 17.69 19.51
N ILE A 42 -17.74 16.73 18.59
CA ILE A 42 -16.79 16.78 17.47
C ILE A 42 -17.10 18.00 16.60
N ARG A 43 -18.35 18.17 16.18
CA ARG A 43 -18.78 19.31 15.36
C ARG A 43 -18.44 20.67 15.98
N LYS A 44 -18.50 20.78 17.32
CA LYS A 44 -18.20 22.03 18.05
C LYS A 44 -16.72 22.33 18.16
N ASN A 45 -15.87 21.28 18.27
CA ASN A 45 -14.47 21.42 18.68
C ASN A 45 -13.47 21.05 17.56
N LEU A 46 -13.96 20.65 16.39
CA LEU A 46 -13.11 20.30 15.25
C LEU A 46 -12.93 21.52 14.34
N ASP A 47 -11.70 21.87 14.03
CA ASP A 47 -11.37 22.94 13.10
C ASP A 47 -11.53 22.49 11.65
N ASP A 48 -11.06 21.27 11.33
CA ASP A 48 -11.12 20.71 9.99
C ASP A 48 -11.12 19.17 10.03
N ILE A 49 -11.51 18.54 8.94
CA ILE A 49 -11.47 17.10 8.75
C ILE A 49 -10.96 16.75 7.35
N ILE A 50 -9.94 15.91 7.30
CA ILE A 50 -9.39 15.40 6.05
C ILE A 50 -9.48 13.89 6.04
N THR A 51 -9.48 13.31 4.86
CA THR A 51 -9.47 11.86 4.67
C THR A 51 -8.17 11.40 4.05
N VAL A 52 -7.78 10.16 4.35
CA VAL A 52 -6.62 9.48 3.77
C VAL A 52 -7.07 8.15 3.18
N THR A 53 -6.38 7.71 2.14
CA THR A 53 -6.65 6.44 1.46
C THR A 53 -5.97 5.28 2.18
N ASP A 54 -6.41 4.06 1.87
CA ASP A 54 -5.77 2.85 2.39
C ASP A 54 -4.33 2.70 1.88
N ASP A 55 -4.04 3.11 0.65
CA ASP A 55 -2.69 3.12 0.10
C ASP A 55 -1.75 4.04 0.89
N GLU A 56 -2.24 5.20 1.34
CA GLU A 56 -1.47 6.11 2.20
C GLU A 56 -1.22 5.52 3.59
N LEU A 57 -2.16 4.74 4.12
CA LEU A 57 -1.97 3.99 5.37
C LEU A 57 -0.90 2.92 5.23
N VAL A 58 -0.92 2.15 4.13
CA VAL A 58 0.09 1.13 3.81
C VAL A 58 1.49 1.74 3.75
N VAL A 59 1.65 2.87 3.05
CA VAL A 59 2.93 3.57 2.97
C VAL A 59 3.37 4.08 4.34
N SER A 60 2.43 4.64 5.13
CA SER A 60 2.72 5.14 6.49
C SER A 60 3.09 4.03 7.46
N PHE A 61 2.49 2.83 7.32
CA PHE A 61 2.89 1.66 8.10
C PHE A 61 4.35 1.29 7.84
N LEU A 62 4.74 1.23 6.57
CA LEU A 62 6.11 0.91 6.20
C LEU A 62 7.10 1.97 6.74
N ASP A 63 6.74 3.27 6.68
CA ASP A 63 7.54 4.35 7.26
C ASP A 63 7.74 4.17 8.78
N MET A 64 6.69 3.82 9.50
CA MET A 64 6.76 3.59 10.95
C MET A 64 7.66 2.41 11.29
N VAL A 65 7.53 1.30 10.57
CA VAL A 65 8.36 0.11 10.80
C VAL A 65 9.84 0.37 10.43
N GLU A 66 10.09 0.96 9.27
CA GLU A 66 11.46 1.16 8.77
C GLU A 66 12.21 2.27 9.53
N ASN A 67 11.57 3.40 9.80
CA ASN A 67 12.26 4.58 10.34
C ASN A 67 12.14 4.69 11.87
N HIS A 68 11.02 4.25 12.44
CA HIS A 68 10.72 4.41 13.86
C HIS A 68 10.74 3.11 14.66
N LYS A 69 10.77 1.95 13.99
CA LYS A 69 10.73 0.60 14.60
C LYS A 69 9.47 0.40 15.45
N MET A 70 8.36 1.00 15.00
CA MET A 70 7.07 0.95 15.69
C MET A 70 6.04 0.23 14.84
N VAL A 71 5.27 -0.66 15.47
CA VAL A 71 4.08 -1.29 14.88
C VAL A 71 2.86 -0.56 15.40
N VAL A 72 2.10 0.04 14.48
CA VAL A 72 0.89 0.80 14.77
C VAL A 72 -0.23 0.23 13.89
N GLU A 73 -1.40 -0.02 14.45
CA GLU A 73 -2.55 -0.49 13.67
C GLU A 73 -2.99 0.53 12.62
N ASN A 74 -3.65 0.07 11.55
CA ASN A 74 -4.02 0.90 10.42
C ASN A 74 -4.86 2.13 10.82
N SER A 75 -5.77 1.98 11.78
CA SER A 75 -6.57 3.11 12.31
C SER A 75 -5.72 4.13 13.06
N GLY A 76 -4.68 3.69 13.75
CA GLY A 76 -3.74 4.56 14.48
C GLY A 76 -2.82 5.36 13.57
N LEU A 77 -2.66 4.93 12.31
CA LEU A 77 -1.81 5.59 11.31
C LEU A 77 -2.48 6.75 10.58
N LEU A 78 -3.80 6.92 10.73
CA LEU A 78 -4.56 7.98 10.04
C LEU A 78 -3.93 9.36 10.21
N THR A 79 -3.47 9.69 11.41
CA THR A 79 -2.87 11.00 11.72
C THR A 79 -1.49 11.18 11.07
N VAL A 80 -0.71 10.13 10.92
CA VAL A 80 0.60 10.17 10.24
C VAL A 80 0.41 10.28 8.73
N ALA A 81 -0.47 9.47 8.15
CA ALA A 81 -0.79 9.52 6.72
C ALA A 81 -1.33 10.90 6.31
N ALA A 82 -2.13 11.52 7.17
CA ALA A 82 -2.70 12.85 6.95
C ALA A 82 -1.65 13.97 6.83
N LEU A 83 -0.45 13.81 7.38
CA LEU A 83 0.61 14.84 7.29
C LEU A 83 0.98 15.21 5.85
N LYS A 84 0.80 14.29 4.91
CA LYS A 84 1.05 14.54 3.46
C LYS A 84 0.09 15.57 2.85
N HIS A 85 -1.09 15.73 3.45
CA HIS A 85 -2.13 16.67 3.00
C HIS A 85 -2.03 18.04 3.67
N LEU A 86 -1.14 18.20 4.65
CA LEU A 86 -1.03 19.38 5.45
C LEU A 86 0.26 20.16 5.16
N ASN A 87 0.18 21.49 5.08
CA ASN A 87 1.38 22.31 5.04
C ASN A 87 1.94 22.47 6.47
N VAL A 88 2.84 21.55 6.83
CA VAL A 88 3.44 21.47 8.17
C VAL A 88 4.83 22.13 8.26
N LYS A 89 5.35 22.69 7.15
CA LYS A 89 6.69 23.30 7.13
C LYS A 89 6.79 24.43 8.14
N GLY A 90 7.77 24.33 9.04
CA GLY A 90 8.01 25.32 10.11
C GLY A 90 7.00 25.27 11.26
N LYS A 91 6.07 24.31 11.29
CA LYS A 91 5.09 24.15 12.36
C LYS A 91 5.50 23.02 13.31
N ARG A 92 5.06 23.13 14.57
CA ARG A 92 5.10 22.01 15.53
C ARG A 92 3.79 21.26 15.39
N VAL A 93 3.88 19.99 15.03
CA VAL A 93 2.72 19.10 14.81
C VAL A 93 2.80 17.95 15.78
N VAL A 94 1.67 17.59 16.37
CA VAL A 94 1.52 16.41 17.22
C VAL A 94 0.53 15.47 16.55
N SER A 95 1.00 14.27 16.20
CA SER A 95 0.17 13.18 15.70
C SER A 95 -0.02 12.12 16.78
N ILE A 96 -1.25 11.76 17.07
CA ILE A 96 -1.56 10.73 18.05
C ILE A 96 -1.53 9.38 17.36
N LEU A 97 -0.58 8.53 17.74
CA LEU A 97 -0.56 7.13 17.35
C LEU A 97 -1.39 6.33 18.35
N SER A 98 -2.54 5.85 17.93
CA SER A 98 -3.47 5.12 18.78
C SER A 98 -3.57 3.67 18.34
N GLY A 99 -3.33 2.76 19.29
CA GLY A 99 -3.49 1.33 19.07
C GLY A 99 -2.34 0.63 18.34
N GLY A 100 -2.23 -0.66 18.60
CA GLY A 100 -1.24 -1.56 18.02
C GLY A 100 -1.84 -2.96 17.80
N ASN A 101 -3.17 -3.07 17.75
CA ASN A 101 -3.89 -4.34 17.58
C ASN A 101 -3.87 -4.75 16.09
N MET A 102 -2.72 -5.25 15.65
CA MET A 102 -2.53 -5.74 14.29
C MET A 102 -2.04 -7.18 14.34
N ASP A 103 -2.74 -8.09 13.67
CA ASP A 103 -2.31 -9.48 13.56
C ASP A 103 -1.14 -9.62 12.56
N VAL A 104 -0.37 -10.70 12.73
CA VAL A 104 0.85 -10.93 11.95
C VAL A 104 0.58 -11.15 10.46
N ILE A 105 -0.57 -11.72 10.09
CA ILE A 105 -0.94 -11.97 8.68
C ILE A 105 -1.25 -10.65 8.00
N THR A 106 -2.05 -9.81 8.63
CA THR A 106 -2.34 -8.44 8.16
C THR A 106 -1.06 -7.63 8.04
N MET A 107 -0.19 -7.68 9.05
CA MET A 107 1.12 -7.00 9.03
C MET A 107 1.95 -7.45 7.82
N SER A 108 2.06 -8.76 7.58
CA SER A 108 2.80 -9.30 6.44
C SER A 108 2.24 -8.78 5.11
N SER A 109 0.92 -8.76 4.96
CA SER A 109 0.25 -8.27 3.75
C SER A 109 0.48 -6.78 3.52
N VAL A 110 0.37 -5.96 4.58
CA VAL A 110 0.60 -4.51 4.50
C VAL A 110 2.07 -4.20 4.17
N VAL A 111 3.04 -4.93 4.76
CA VAL A 111 4.47 -4.78 4.43
C VAL A 111 4.72 -5.10 2.96
N GLN A 112 4.21 -6.25 2.47
CA GLN A 112 4.39 -6.62 1.05
C GLN A 112 3.80 -5.56 0.11
N GLN A 113 2.59 -5.10 0.38
CA GLN A 113 1.94 -4.06 -0.41
C GLN A 113 2.72 -2.74 -0.38
N GLY A 114 3.24 -2.35 0.78
CA GLY A 114 4.08 -1.16 0.93
C GLY A 114 5.38 -1.24 0.12
N LEU A 115 6.02 -2.41 0.08
CA LEU A 115 7.20 -2.64 -0.74
C LEU A 115 6.88 -2.55 -2.24
N ILE A 116 5.70 -3.02 -2.67
CA ILE A 116 5.23 -2.88 -4.05
C ILE A 116 4.98 -1.39 -4.38
N PHE A 117 4.30 -0.64 -3.52
CA PHE A 117 4.04 0.79 -3.73
C PHE A 117 5.31 1.65 -3.78
N ARG A 118 6.39 1.17 -3.18
CA ARG A 118 7.71 1.82 -3.24
C ARG A 118 8.61 1.27 -4.35
N ASP A 119 8.05 0.49 -5.27
CA ASP A 119 8.82 -0.16 -6.34
C ASP A 119 10.02 -0.98 -5.85
N ARG A 120 9.96 -1.49 -4.60
CA ARG A 120 11.00 -2.38 -4.06
C ARG A 120 10.76 -3.83 -4.41
N ILE A 121 9.52 -4.18 -4.71
CA ILE A 121 9.11 -5.47 -5.27
C ILE A 121 8.22 -5.20 -6.48
N PHE A 122 8.50 -5.87 -7.58
CA PHE A 122 7.64 -5.83 -8.77
C PHE A 122 7.67 -7.16 -9.51
N THR A 123 6.64 -7.41 -10.30
CA THR A 123 6.54 -8.60 -11.15
C THR A 123 6.55 -8.19 -12.61
N VAL A 124 7.35 -8.87 -13.41
CA VAL A 124 7.39 -8.72 -14.87
C VAL A 124 7.08 -10.06 -15.54
N SER A 125 6.34 -10.00 -16.64
CA SER A 125 6.12 -11.15 -17.53
C SER A 125 6.91 -10.96 -18.81
N VAL A 126 7.71 -11.96 -19.17
CA VAL A 126 8.51 -11.98 -20.39
C VAL A 126 8.08 -13.17 -21.24
N LEU A 127 7.80 -12.93 -22.50
CA LEU A 127 7.54 -14.00 -23.48
C LEU A 127 8.86 -14.40 -24.15
N LEU A 128 9.23 -15.66 -24.03
CA LEU A 128 10.47 -16.22 -24.55
C LEU A 128 10.19 -17.35 -25.53
N PRO A 129 11.04 -17.57 -26.56
CA PRO A 129 11.02 -18.81 -27.32
C PRO A 129 11.23 -20.01 -26.39
N ASP A 130 10.44 -21.10 -26.59
CA ASP A 130 10.61 -22.33 -25.81
C ASP A 130 11.86 -23.11 -26.31
N LYS A 131 13.04 -22.63 -25.90
CA LYS A 131 14.33 -23.22 -26.28
C LYS A 131 15.28 -23.30 -25.09
N PRO A 132 16.11 -24.33 -25.01
CA PRO A 132 17.16 -24.39 -24.00
C PRO A 132 18.06 -23.14 -24.01
N GLY A 133 18.34 -22.61 -22.82
CA GLY A 133 19.22 -21.46 -22.63
C GLY A 133 18.53 -20.10 -22.59
N GLU A 134 17.28 -19.95 -23.03
CA GLU A 134 16.58 -18.65 -22.99
C GLU A 134 16.34 -18.15 -21.56
N LEU A 135 15.95 -19.00 -20.64
CA LEU A 135 15.86 -18.68 -19.22
C LEU A 135 17.20 -18.21 -18.64
N ALA A 136 18.30 -18.86 -19.02
CA ALA A 136 19.63 -18.50 -18.54
C ALA A 136 20.04 -17.09 -18.99
N LYS A 137 19.67 -16.67 -20.21
CA LYS A 137 19.92 -15.32 -20.71
C LYS A 137 19.19 -14.25 -19.89
N VAL A 138 17.92 -14.50 -19.55
CA VAL A 138 17.16 -13.58 -18.70
C VAL A 138 17.77 -13.51 -17.30
N ALA A 139 18.11 -14.64 -16.70
CA ALA A 139 18.74 -14.68 -15.38
C ALA A 139 20.09 -13.94 -15.35
N ASP A 140 20.94 -14.11 -16.36
CA ASP A 140 22.21 -13.39 -16.49
C ASP A 140 22.00 -11.88 -16.62
N ARG A 141 20.96 -11.47 -17.36
CA ARG A 141 20.63 -10.04 -17.51
C ARG A 141 20.19 -9.44 -16.19
N LEU A 142 19.27 -10.09 -15.49
CA LEU A 142 18.79 -9.64 -14.18
C LEU A 142 19.93 -9.56 -13.15
N ALA A 143 20.85 -10.53 -13.16
CA ALA A 143 22.00 -10.54 -12.27
C ALA A 143 22.95 -9.36 -12.54
N LYS A 144 23.20 -9.01 -13.82
CA LYS A 144 24.01 -7.84 -14.20
C LYS A 144 23.40 -6.53 -13.73
N GLU A 145 22.09 -6.42 -13.74
CA GLU A 145 21.36 -5.27 -13.23
C GLU A 145 21.11 -5.34 -11.71
N GLN A 146 21.66 -6.30 -11.01
CA GLN A 146 21.50 -6.50 -9.56
C GLN A 146 20.05 -6.71 -9.11
N GLY A 147 19.18 -7.18 -10.00
CA GLY A 147 17.82 -7.58 -9.68
C GLY A 147 17.80 -8.90 -8.91
N ASN A 148 17.29 -8.91 -7.68
CA ASN A 148 17.19 -10.13 -6.89
C ASN A 148 15.87 -10.86 -7.17
N VAL A 149 15.93 -12.09 -7.67
CA VAL A 149 14.75 -12.90 -8.00
C VAL A 149 14.18 -13.51 -6.72
N ILE A 150 12.95 -13.10 -6.35
CA ILE A 150 12.19 -13.65 -5.21
C ILE A 150 11.38 -14.86 -5.65
N LYS A 151 10.74 -14.78 -6.84
CA LYS A 151 9.86 -15.82 -7.36
C LYS A 151 10.01 -15.91 -8.87
N LEU A 152 9.98 -17.12 -9.39
CA LEU A 152 10.03 -17.38 -10.82
C LEU A 152 9.01 -18.46 -11.17
N GLU A 153 8.13 -18.15 -12.13
CA GLU A 153 7.14 -19.06 -12.68
C GLU A 153 7.38 -19.20 -14.17
N HIS A 154 7.62 -20.43 -14.61
CA HIS A 154 7.85 -20.79 -16.00
C HIS A 154 6.62 -21.53 -16.53
N ASN A 155 5.79 -20.85 -17.32
CA ASN A 155 4.54 -21.38 -17.82
C ASN A 155 4.63 -21.71 -19.31
N GLN A 156 4.68 -23.00 -19.61
CA GLN A 156 4.75 -23.55 -20.99
C GLN A 156 3.39 -23.70 -21.64
N PHE A 157 2.28 -23.51 -20.89
CA PHE A 157 0.93 -23.82 -21.38
C PHE A 157 0.12 -22.56 -21.76
N VAL A 158 0.78 -21.43 -21.96
CA VAL A 158 0.12 -20.15 -22.30
C VAL A 158 -0.40 -20.15 -23.75
N SER A 159 0.18 -20.96 -24.63
CA SER A 159 -0.23 -21.05 -26.05
C SER A 159 -0.40 -22.51 -26.48
N THR A 160 -1.45 -22.78 -27.29
CA THR A 160 -1.64 -24.07 -27.99
C THR A 160 -0.54 -24.35 -29.00
N ASN A 161 0.16 -23.33 -29.46
CA ASN A 161 1.31 -23.46 -30.35
C ASN A 161 2.62 -23.46 -29.52
N ARG A 162 3.07 -24.65 -29.12
CA ARG A 162 4.30 -24.87 -28.33
C ARG A 162 5.57 -24.24 -28.91
N ASN A 163 5.58 -23.96 -30.22
CA ASN A 163 6.72 -23.35 -30.89
C ASN A 163 6.77 -21.82 -30.77
N ALA A 164 5.73 -21.17 -30.19
CA ALA A 164 5.60 -19.72 -30.29
C ALA A 164 6.24 -18.99 -29.08
N ALA A 165 5.88 -19.35 -27.88
CA ALA A 165 6.41 -18.66 -26.70
C ALA A 165 6.05 -19.39 -25.38
N VAL A 166 6.92 -19.22 -24.40
CA VAL A 166 6.68 -19.55 -22.99
C VAL A 166 6.64 -18.24 -22.19
N GLU A 167 5.71 -18.16 -21.23
CA GLU A 167 5.66 -17.02 -20.30
C GLU A 167 6.57 -17.30 -19.10
N LEU A 168 7.51 -16.40 -18.88
CA LEU A 168 8.33 -16.34 -17.69
C LEU A 168 7.85 -15.18 -16.83
N ARG A 169 7.21 -15.47 -15.69
CA ARG A 169 6.77 -14.47 -14.72
C ARG A 169 7.77 -14.42 -13.58
N ILE A 170 8.39 -13.27 -13.39
CA ILE A 170 9.48 -13.06 -12.44
C ILE A 170 9.08 -11.98 -11.45
N THR A 171 9.10 -12.30 -10.15
CA THR A 171 8.99 -11.31 -9.09
C THR A 171 10.39 -10.95 -8.59
N LEU A 172 10.69 -9.68 -8.62
CA LEU A 172 12.01 -9.12 -8.34
C LEU A 172 11.97 -8.19 -7.14
N GLU A 173 13.01 -8.25 -6.31
CA GLU A 173 13.36 -7.21 -5.36
C GLU A 173 14.37 -6.26 -5.99
N CYS A 174 14.23 -4.96 -5.74
CA CYS A 174 15.10 -3.91 -6.22
C CYS A 174 15.18 -2.73 -5.23
N PHE A 175 15.95 -1.70 -5.56
CA PHE A 175 16.22 -0.57 -4.67
C PHE A 175 15.29 0.64 -4.90
N GLY A 176 14.09 0.42 -5.45
CA GLY A 176 13.10 1.45 -5.72
C GLY A 176 12.97 1.78 -7.21
N THR A 177 12.23 2.86 -7.51
CA THR A 177 11.74 3.20 -8.86
C THR A 177 12.84 3.30 -9.91
N ASP A 178 13.95 3.95 -9.60
CA ASP A 178 15.05 4.14 -10.56
C ASP A 178 15.68 2.81 -10.93
N HIS A 179 15.97 1.96 -9.94
CA HIS A 179 16.53 0.63 -10.16
C HIS A 179 15.56 -0.30 -10.91
N LYS A 180 14.27 -0.28 -10.55
CA LYS A 180 13.22 -0.99 -11.31
C LYS A 180 13.22 -0.57 -12.78
N ASN A 181 13.30 0.75 -13.05
CA ASN A 181 13.31 1.26 -14.42
C ASN A 181 14.58 0.85 -15.18
N GLN A 182 15.74 0.75 -14.49
CA GLN A 182 16.98 0.23 -15.07
C GLN A 182 16.82 -1.23 -15.46
N ILE A 183 16.31 -2.08 -14.57
CA ILE A 183 16.06 -3.50 -14.85
C ILE A 183 15.08 -3.68 -16.03
N LEU A 184 14.01 -2.88 -16.10
CA LEU A 184 13.01 -2.97 -17.17
C LEU A 184 13.52 -2.53 -18.54
N LYS A 185 14.56 -1.71 -18.60
CA LYS A 185 15.20 -1.27 -19.85
C LYS A 185 16.25 -2.25 -20.37
N ALA A 186 16.73 -3.11 -19.52
CA ALA A 186 17.76 -4.09 -19.85
C ALA A 186 17.21 -5.31 -20.59
#